data_c52b3ef5476e558180f187c393a1d0ed
#
_entry.id   c52b3ef5476e558180f187c393a1d0ed
#
_cell.length_a   1.000
_cell.length_b   1.000
_cell.length_c   1.000
_cell.angle_alpha   90.00
_cell.angle_beta   90.00
_cell.angle_gamma   90.00
#
_symmetry.space_group_name_H-M   'P 1'
#
loop_
_entity.id
_entity.type
_entity.pdbx_description
1 polymer ?
#
loop_
_entity_poly.entity_id
_entity_poly.type
_entity_poly.pdbx_seq_one_letter_code
_entity_poly.pdbx_strand_id
1 'polypeptide(L)'
;VLAAEAPKITDWMQAWGSLTGLLLSGIAALATVLLLRHEIRVRRDEQQDSMAAQARMIFGSFSRFGDLRNRGVLDGVAVLVTNYSGAPILDVFVEVHHHGALADTPAVEGLIMDEKLFWFGLAVPVQDRAAREEEQFISVTVRFTDCNGYKWRRTDRQRLVRILPLGDRSWRDRVPGPQVAMGIGVVGVVLGVVALFVAA
;
A
#
# COMPACT_ATOMS: atom_id res chain seq x y z
N VAL A 1 -26.15 -69.45 -4.30
CA VAL A 1 -27.06 -68.34 -4.67
C VAL A 1 -27.15 -67.44 -3.44
N LEU A 2 -26.45 -66.28 -3.49
CA LEU A 2 -26.52 -65.24 -2.48
C LEU A 2 -27.83 -64.48 -2.68
N ALA A 3 -28.80 -64.70 -1.78
CA ALA A 3 -30.00 -63.90 -1.73
C ALA A 3 -29.61 -62.47 -1.29
N ALA A 4 -29.72 -61.52 -2.19
CA ALA A 4 -29.54 -60.11 -1.86
C ALA A 4 -30.71 -59.70 -0.96
N GLU A 5 -30.44 -59.48 0.33
CA GLU A 5 -31.45 -58.91 1.27
C GLU A 5 -31.80 -57.50 0.80
N ALA A 6 -33.11 -57.20 0.74
CA ALA A 6 -33.57 -55.88 0.42
C ALA A 6 -33.09 -54.86 1.48
N PRO A 7 -32.60 -53.70 1.07
CA PRO A 7 -32.06 -52.68 2.00
C PRO A 7 -33.14 -52.25 2.98
N LYS A 8 -32.83 -52.31 4.27
CA LYS A 8 -33.68 -51.92 5.34
C LYS A 8 -33.87 -50.40 5.36
N ILE A 9 -35.04 -49.91 5.76
CA ILE A 9 -35.35 -48.45 5.85
C ILE A 9 -34.30 -47.70 6.68
N THR A 10 -33.71 -48.37 7.68
CA THR A 10 -32.61 -47.83 8.52
C THR A 10 -31.35 -47.49 7.70
N ASP A 11 -31.01 -48.29 6.69
CA ASP A 11 -29.80 -48.06 5.85
C ASP A 11 -29.98 -46.83 4.97
N TRP A 12 -31.18 -46.60 4.46
CA TRP A 12 -31.55 -45.39 3.74
C TRP A 12 -31.45 -44.14 4.61
N MET A 13 -32.01 -44.19 5.82
CA MET A 13 -31.94 -43.06 6.75
C MET A 13 -30.49 -42.73 7.14
N GLN A 14 -29.67 -43.74 7.35
CA GLN A 14 -28.25 -43.56 7.63
C GLN A 14 -27.47 -42.95 6.45
N ALA A 15 -27.73 -43.39 5.25
CA ALA A 15 -27.10 -42.87 4.03
C ALA A 15 -27.45 -41.38 3.83
N TRP A 16 -28.74 -41.02 3.96
CA TRP A 16 -29.20 -39.64 3.86
C TRP A 16 -28.65 -38.75 4.97
N GLY A 17 -28.58 -39.24 6.20
CA GLY A 17 -27.97 -38.54 7.32
C GLY A 17 -26.50 -38.25 7.08
N SER A 18 -25.75 -39.21 6.57
CA SER A 18 -24.32 -39.05 6.24
C SER A 18 -24.12 -38.03 5.10
N LEU A 19 -24.94 -38.08 4.05
CA LEU A 19 -24.86 -37.14 2.94
C LEU A 19 -25.16 -35.71 3.37
N THR A 20 -26.20 -35.51 4.18
CA THR A 20 -26.57 -34.21 4.73
C THR A 20 -25.46 -33.67 5.65
N GLY A 21 -24.89 -34.51 6.48
CA GLY A 21 -23.76 -34.16 7.36
C GLY A 21 -22.54 -33.71 6.56
N LEU A 22 -22.24 -34.41 5.46
CA LEU A 22 -21.13 -34.06 4.58
C LEU A 22 -21.34 -32.70 3.91
N LEU A 23 -22.55 -32.46 3.39
CA LEU A 23 -22.90 -31.18 2.77
C LEU A 23 -22.81 -30.01 3.77
N LEU A 24 -23.35 -30.19 4.97
CA LEU A 24 -23.29 -29.16 6.02
C LEU A 24 -21.83 -28.85 6.42
N SER A 25 -21.02 -29.90 6.58
CA SER A 25 -19.58 -29.77 6.87
C SER A 25 -18.84 -29.04 5.73
N GLY A 26 -19.16 -29.32 4.48
CA GLY A 26 -18.60 -28.63 3.32
C GLY A 26 -18.95 -27.14 3.29
N ILE A 27 -20.21 -26.81 3.59
CA ILE A 27 -20.66 -25.41 3.68
C ILE A 27 -19.95 -24.69 4.81
N ALA A 28 -19.84 -25.32 6.00
CA ALA A 28 -19.15 -24.75 7.15
C ALA A 28 -17.67 -24.50 6.85
N ALA A 29 -17.00 -25.44 6.21
CA ALA A 29 -15.61 -25.30 5.80
C ALA A 29 -15.42 -24.13 4.80
N LEU A 30 -16.31 -24.01 3.83
CA LEU A 30 -16.29 -22.92 2.86
C LEU A 30 -16.49 -21.56 3.54
N ALA A 31 -17.46 -21.45 4.43
CA ALA A 31 -17.71 -20.24 5.22
C ALA A 31 -16.49 -19.84 6.04
N THR A 32 -15.85 -20.80 6.71
CA THR A 32 -14.62 -20.57 7.50
C THR A 32 -13.49 -20.02 6.62
N VAL A 33 -13.29 -20.58 5.42
CA VAL A 33 -12.27 -20.09 4.48
C VAL A 33 -12.56 -18.68 4.00
N LEU A 34 -13.83 -18.35 3.73
CA LEU A 34 -14.23 -17.00 3.30
C LEU A 34 -14.01 -15.98 4.43
N LEU A 35 -14.38 -16.32 5.68
CA LEU A 35 -14.14 -15.49 6.85
C LEU A 35 -12.64 -15.26 7.07
N LEU A 36 -11.83 -16.31 7.01
CA LEU A 36 -10.37 -16.18 7.16
C LEU A 36 -9.76 -15.26 6.10
N ARG A 37 -10.20 -15.38 4.85
CA ARG A 37 -9.76 -14.48 3.78
C ARG A 37 -10.15 -13.04 4.01
N HIS A 38 -11.37 -12.80 4.50
CA HIS A 38 -11.83 -11.47 4.85
C HIS A 38 -10.98 -10.88 5.98
N GLU A 39 -10.75 -11.64 7.05
CA GLU A 39 -9.91 -11.21 8.18
C GLU A 39 -8.47 -10.89 7.77
N ILE A 40 -7.84 -11.73 6.95
CA ILE A 40 -6.49 -11.47 6.42
C ILE A 40 -6.45 -10.16 5.61
N ARG A 41 -7.50 -9.87 4.83
CA ARG A 41 -7.57 -8.63 4.05
C ARG A 41 -7.69 -7.42 4.96
N VAL A 42 -8.61 -7.45 5.93
CA VAL A 42 -8.80 -6.36 6.89
C VAL A 42 -7.52 -6.10 7.69
N ARG A 43 -6.88 -7.12 8.22
CA ARG A 43 -5.61 -6.97 8.95
C ARG A 43 -4.49 -6.38 8.09
N ARG A 44 -4.43 -6.72 6.80
CA ARG A 44 -3.44 -6.12 5.89
C ARG A 44 -3.71 -4.64 5.67
N ASP A 45 -4.97 -4.27 5.49
CA ASP A 45 -5.36 -2.87 5.29
C ASP A 45 -5.06 -2.05 6.56
N GLU A 46 -5.39 -2.56 7.75
CA GLU A 46 -5.06 -1.94 9.04
C GLU A 46 -3.53 -1.79 9.24
N GLN A 47 -2.75 -2.81 8.89
CA GLN A 47 -1.29 -2.73 8.97
C GLN A 47 -0.73 -1.68 8.00
N GLN A 48 -1.24 -1.62 6.77
CA GLN A 48 -0.81 -0.60 5.81
C GLN A 48 -1.17 0.81 6.29
N ASP A 49 -2.35 0.98 6.88
CA ASP A 49 -2.78 2.26 7.43
C ASP A 49 -1.95 2.67 8.65
N SER A 50 -1.64 1.75 9.55
CA SER A 50 -0.76 2.04 10.70
C SER A 50 0.66 2.37 10.28
N MET A 51 1.22 1.67 9.28
CA MET A 51 2.53 1.97 8.72
C MET A 51 2.57 3.35 8.05
N ALA A 52 1.48 3.75 7.37
CA ALA A 52 1.40 5.05 6.73
C ALA A 52 1.07 6.19 7.69
N ALA A 53 0.66 5.91 8.93
CA ALA A 53 0.20 6.92 9.88
C ALA A 53 1.27 7.98 10.15
N GLN A 54 2.51 7.57 10.41
CA GLN A 54 3.63 8.48 10.59
C GLN A 54 3.88 9.30 9.32
N ALA A 55 3.98 8.64 8.19
CA ALA A 55 4.32 9.29 6.94
C ALA A 55 3.26 10.30 6.47
N ARG A 56 1.99 10.09 6.84
CA ARG A 56 0.89 11.04 6.56
C ARG A 56 1.05 12.37 7.28
N MET A 57 1.77 12.40 8.40
CA MET A 57 2.01 13.60 9.20
C MET A 57 3.23 14.41 8.76
N ILE A 58 3.89 14.02 7.65
CA ILE A 58 5.05 14.71 7.12
C ILE A 58 4.63 15.51 5.89
N PHE A 59 4.96 16.80 5.89
CA PHE A 59 4.57 17.76 4.86
C PHE A 59 5.81 18.51 4.38
N GLY A 60 5.93 18.63 3.06
CA GLY A 60 6.78 19.62 2.44
C GLY A 60 5.89 20.64 1.76
N SER A 61 6.12 21.91 2.02
CA SER A 61 5.34 22.99 1.44
C SER A 61 6.22 24.15 1.03
N PHE A 62 5.83 24.80 -0.05
CA PHE A 62 6.36 26.12 -0.35
C PHE A 62 6.09 27.06 0.83
N SER A 63 7.09 27.82 1.22
CA SER A 63 6.98 28.80 2.30
C SER A 63 6.96 30.22 1.74
N ARG A 64 7.98 30.60 0.99
CA ARG A 64 8.08 31.94 0.38
C ARG A 64 9.16 32.01 -0.68
N PHE A 65 9.05 33.01 -1.54
CA PHE A 65 10.18 33.48 -2.34
C PHE A 65 11.17 34.30 -1.51
N GLY A 66 12.41 34.38 -1.93
CA GLY A 66 13.44 35.17 -1.27
C GLY A 66 14.53 35.62 -2.23
N ASP A 67 15.30 36.59 -1.77
CA ASP A 67 16.50 37.08 -2.44
C ASP A 67 17.72 36.38 -1.83
N LEU A 68 18.27 35.38 -2.52
CA LEU A 68 19.46 34.64 -2.09
C LEU A 68 20.76 35.41 -2.36
N ARG A 69 20.76 36.34 -3.30
CA ARG A 69 21.95 37.05 -3.77
C ARG A 69 22.01 38.49 -3.38
N ASN A 70 21.07 38.96 -2.55
CA ASN A 70 20.94 40.36 -2.12
C ASN A 70 20.94 41.37 -3.26
N ARG A 71 20.22 41.05 -4.34
CA ARG A 71 20.13 41.89 -5.55
C ARG A 71 18.78 42.61 -5.68
N GLY A 72 17.90 42.49 -4.69
CA GLY A 72 16.53 43.00 -4.74
C GLY A 72 15.63 42.24 -5.72
N VAL A 73 16.02 41.02 -6.08
CA VAL A 73 15.29 40.14 -6.99
C VAL A 73 15.02 38.81 -6.29
N LEU A 74 13.80 38.31 -6.40
CA LEU A 74 13.42 37.02 -5.81
C LEU A 74 14.00 35.90 -6.68
N ASP A 75 15.19 35.46 -6.36
CA ASP A 75 15.93 34.42 -7.08
C ASP A 75 16.00 33.08 -6.32
N GLY A 76 15.27 32.96 -5.24
CA GLY A 76 15.21 31.77 -4.43
C GLY A 76 13.82 31.43 -3.90
N VAL A 77 13.64 30.19 -3.51
CA VAL A 77 12.42 29.66 -2.91
C VAL A 77 12.75 28.93 -1.62
N ALA A 78 12.00 29.25 -0.56
CA ALA A 78 12.06 28.55 0.71
C ALA A 78 10.99 27.46 0.77
N VAL A 79 11.41 26.25 1.16
CA VAL A 79 10.55 25.09 1.37
C VAL A 79 10.63 24.71 2.84
N LEU A 80 9.51 24.62 3.51
CA LEU A 80 9.39 24.13 4.86
C LEU A 80 8.99 22.66 4.83
N VAL A 81 9.82 21.80 5.40
CA VAL A 81 9.47 20.41 5.70
C VAL A 81 9.11 20.33 7.16
N THR A 82 7.88 19.91 7.45
CA THR A 82 7.37 19.79 8.81
C THR A 82 7.00 18.35 9.11
N ASN A 83 7.46 17.87 10.24
CA ASN A 83 7.22 16.53 10.75
C ASN A 83 6.35 16.62 12.03
N TYR A 84 5.07 16.36 11.88
CA TYR A 84 4.10 16.33 13.00
C TYR A 84 3.96 14.93 13.63
N SER A 85 4.78 13.97 13.23
CA SER A 85 4.61 12.57 13.70
C SER A 85 5.17 12.31 15.10
N GLY A 86 5.95 13.24 15.66
CA GLY A 86 6.66 13.04 16.93
C GLY A 86 7.78 12.01 16.89
N ALA A 87 8.07 11.40 15.74
CA ALA A 87 9.16 10.47 15.54
C ALA A 87 10.10 10.96 14.43
N PRO A 88 11.40 10.66 14.48
CA PRO A 88 12.36 11.14 13.49
C PRO A 88 12.05 10.59 12.08
N ILE A 89 12.33 11.40 11.08
CA ILE A 89 12.43 10.97 9.69
C ILE A 89 13.87 11.06 9.21
N LEU A 90 14.26 10.10 8.40
CA LEU A 90 15.64 9.89 7.97
C LEU A 90 15.76 10.06 6.45
N ASP A 91 16.97 10.30 5.98
CA ASP A 91 17.30 10.37 4.55
C ASP A 91 16.32 11.28 3.78
N VAL A 92 16.07 12.46 4.33
CA VAL A 92 15.13 13.40 3.73
C VAL A 92 15.75 14.03 2.49
N PHE A 93 15.05 13.93 1.39
CA PHE A 93 15.45 14.42 0.09
C PHE A 93 14.35 15.33 -0.45
N VAL A 94 14.70 16.59 -0.68
CA VAL A 94 13.76 17.62 -1.12
C VAL A 94 14.11 18.09 -2.54
N GLU A 95 13.12 18.02 -3.42
CA GLU A 95 13.21 18.51 -4.80
C GLU A 95 12.18 19.61 -5.00
N VAL A 96 12.57 20.66 -5.68
CA VAL A 96 11.68 21.76 -6.07
C VAL A 96 11.67 21.87 -7.59
N HIS A 97 10.47 21.91 -8.15
CA HIS A 97 10.27 22.17 -9.57
C HIS A 97 9.57 23.53 -9.74
N HIS A 98 10.04 24.32 -10.66
CA HIS A 98 9.45 25.58 -11.09
C HIS A 98 9.11 25.48 -12.57
N HIS A 99 7.85 25.71 -12.95
CA HIS A 99 7.34 25.46 -14.31
C HIS A 99 7.65 24.04 -14.85
N GLY A 100 7.67 23.04 -13.96
CA GLY A 100 7.96 21.65 -14.32
C GLY A 100 9.45 21.32 -14.51
N ALA A 101 10.35 22.30 -14.46
CA ALA A 101 11.80 22.08 -14.45
C ALA A 101 12.34 22.05 -13.02
N LEU A 102 13.41 21.28 -12.79
CA LEU A 102 14.11 21.26 -11.50
C LEU A 102 14.71 22.66 -11.26
N ALA A 103 14.38 23.27 -10.12
CA ALA A 103 14.79 24.64 -9.80
C ALA A 103 16.26 24.72 -9.42
N ASP A 104 16.73 23.75 -8.63
CA ASP A 104 18.11 23.69 -8.13
C ASP A 104 18.50 22.24 -7.82
N THR A 105 19.74 22.02 -7.38
CA THR A 105 20.20 20.73 -6.87
C THR A 105 19.34 20.30 -5.67
N PRO A 106 18.86 19.04 -5.66
CA PRO A 106 18.07 18.53 -4.57
C PRO A 106 18.80 18.65 -3.22
N ALA A 107 18.10 19.10 -2.19
CA ALA A 107 18.65 19.16 -0.84
C ALA A 107 18.51 17.79 -0.15
N VAL A 108 19.56 17.41 0.60
CA VAL A 108 19.61 16.16 1.37
C VAL A 108 19.85 16.48 2.83
N GLU A 109 19.04 15.90 3.70
CA GLU A 109 19.20 16.00 5.15
C GLU A 109 19.12 14.61 5.77
N GLY A 110 20.05 14.29 6.66
CA GLY A 110 20.13 12.96 7.28
C GLY A 110 19.00 12.68 8.25
N LEU A 111 18.53 13.69 9.00
CA LEU A 111 17.50 13.54 10.04
C LEU A 111 16.72 14.83 10.25
N ILE A 112 15.40 14.72 10.33
CA ILE A 112 14.50 15.81 10.75
C ILE A 112 13.60 15.31 11.87
N MET A 113 13.59 16.04 13.00
CA MET A 113 12.71 15.76 14.15
C MET A 113 11.38 16.49 14.03
N ASP A 114 11.43 17.83 13.87
CA ASP A 114 10.26 18.69 13.89
C ASP A 114 10.07 19.39 12.55
N GLU A 115 10.85 20.45 12.31
CA GLU A 115 10.78 21.22 11.08
C GLU A 115 12.16 21.63 10.57
N LYS A 116 12.27 21.77 9.26
CA LYS A 116 13.48 22.22 8.59
C LYS A 116 13.13 23.10 7.40
N LEU A 117 13.76 24.27 7.34
CA LEU A 117 13.65 25.17 6.19
C LEU A 117 14.81 24.91 5.23
N PHE A 118 14.48 24.72 3.97
CA PHE A 118 15.42 24.56 2.86
C PHE A 118 15.32 25.75 1.92
N TRP A 119 16.44 26.13 1.32
CA TRP A 119 16.50 27.16 0.30
C TRP A 119 17.00 26.60 -1.01
N PHE A 120 16.34 26.97 -2.10
CA PHE A 120 16.67 26.56 -3.46
C PHE A 120 16.79 27.79 -4.34
N GLY A 121 17.80 27.81 -5.22
CA GLY A 121 17.92 28.85 -6.25
C GLY A 121 16.91 28.64 -7.36
N LEU A 122 16.42 29.72 -7.93
CA LEU A 122 15.59 29.69 -9.11
C LEU A 122 16.44 30.05 -10.35
N ALA A 123 16.28 29.29 -11.42
CA ALA A 123 16.96 29.56 -12.69
C ALA A 123 16.45 30.88 -13.32
N VAL A 124 15.16 31.18 -13.11
CA VAL A 124 14.53 32.40 -13.58
C VAL A 124 14.06 33.20 -12.34
N PRO A 125 14.59 34.40 -12.13
CA PRO A 125 14.18 35.26 -11.04
C PRO A 125 12.71 35.66 -11.17
N VAL A 126 12.01 35.74 -10.05
CA VAL A 126 10.62 36.13 -9.97
C VAL A 126 10.51 37.59 -9.55
N GLN A 127 9.70 38.37 -10.23
CA GLN A 127 9.39 39.74 -9.80
C GLN A 127 8.45 39.72 -8.60
N ASP A 128 8.68 40.57 -7.64
CA ASP A 128 7.87 40.63 -6.38
C ASP A 128 6.37 40.75 -6.65
N ARG A 129 5.99 41.53 -7.66
CA ARG A 129 4.58 41.70 -8.07
C ARG A 129 3.93 40.40 -8.61
N ALA A 130 4.73 39.53 -9.21
CA ALA A 130 4.28 38.28 -9.81
C ALA A 130 4.40 37.10 -8.84
N ALA A 131 5.00 37.26 -7.66
CA ALA A 131 5.33 36.17 -6.75
C ALA A 131 4.12 35.30 -6.38
N ARG A 132 2.94 35.90 -6.19
CA ARG A 132 1.71 35.13 -5.88
C ARG A 132 1.20 34.29 -7.05
N GLU A 133 1.37 34.77 -8.28
CA GLU A 133 0.96 34.05 -9.48
C GLU A 133 1.94 32.92 -9.78
N GLU A 134 3.22 33.14 -9.50
CA GLU A 134 4.28 32.16 -9.68
C GLU A 134 4.23 31.01 -8.67
N GLU A 135 3.63 31.21 -7.49
CA GLU A 135 3.49 30.18 -6.47
C GLU A 135 2.80 28.92 -7.00
N GLN A 136 1.81 29.05 -7.87
CA GLN A 136 1.07 27.93 -8.45
C GLN A 136 1.93 27.02 -9.33
N PHE A 137 3.06 27.53 -9.84
CA PHE A 137 4.00 26.78 -10.68
C PHE A 137 5.14 26.13 -9.89
N ILE A 138 5.17 26.34 -8.57
CA ILE A 138 6.12 25.66 -7.66
C ILE A 138 5.53 24.33 -7.22
N SER A 139 6.28 23.26 -7.44
CA SER A 139 5.95 21.93 -6.96
C SER A 139 7.09 21.40 -6.08
N VAL A 140 6.74 20.93 -4.89
CA VAL A 140 7.68 20.42 -3.89
C VAL A 140 7.50 18.92 -3.76
N THR A 141 8.57 18.18 -3.97
CA THR A 141 8.58 16.73 -3.73
C THR A 141 9.52 16.41 -2.58
N VAL A 142 9.00 15.75 -1.55
CA VAL A 142 9.79 15.26 -0.42
C VAL A 142 9.81 13.74 -0.45
N ARG A 143 11.03 13.19 -0.40
CA ARG A 143 11.28 11.75 -0.20
C ARG A 143 11.95 11.58 1.15
N PHE A 144 11.53 10.58 1.92
CA PHE A 144 12.09 10.33 3.25
C PHE A 144 11.93 8.86 3.64
N THR A 145 12.68 8.46 4.65
CA THR A 145 12.58 7.16 5.31
C THR A 145 11.94 7.37 6.69
N ASP A 146 10.88 6.62 7.00
CA ASP A 146 10.26 6.68 8.33
C ASP A 146 11.05 5.88 9.38
N CYS A 147 10.67 5.96 10.66
CA CYS A 147 11.32 5.23 11.74
C CYS A 147 11.26 3.70 11.62
N ASN A 148 10.38 3.17 10.78
CA ASN A 148 10.25 1.74 10.46
C ASN A 148 11.10 1.33 9.25
N GLY A 149 11.85 2.25 8.64
CA GLY A 149 12.69 2.01 7.47
C GLY A 149 11.93 2.01 6.13
N TYR A 150 10.67 2.41 6.08
CA TYR A 150 9.93 2.52 4.84
C TYR A 150 10.21 3.84 4.14
N LYS A 151 10.42 3.78 2.82
CA LYS A 151 10.67 4.94 1.98
C LYS A 151 9.37 5.47 1.39
N TRP A 152 9.18 6.77 1.52
CA TRP A 152 7.99 7.48 1.11
C TRP A 152 8.30 8.63 0.18
N ARG A 153 7.35 8.97 -0.68
CA ARG A 153 7.38 10.16 -1.53
C ARG A 153 6.07 10.91 -1.43
N ARG A 154 6.15 12.21 -1.28
CA ARG A 154 5.01 13.10 -1.30
C ARG A 154 5.34 14.28 -2.19
N THR A 155 4.44 14.62 -3.11
CA THR A 155 4.55 15.79 -3.97
C THR A 155 3.41 16.73 -3.60
N ASP A 156 3.74 17.91 -3.11
CA ASP A 156 2.79 18.93 -2.64
C ASP A 156 1.72 18.35 -1.69
N ARG A 157 0.45 18.62 -1.99
CA ARG A 157 -0.70 18.08 -1.27
C ARG A 157 -1.21 16.74 -1.82
N GLN A 158 -0.48 16.14 -2.75
CA GLN A 158 -0.88 14.87 -3.33
C GLN A 158 -0.81 13.73 -2.33
N ARG A 159 -1.40 12.60 -2.73
CA ARG A 159 -1.38 11.39 -1.92
C ARG A 159 0.04 10.90 -1.69
N LEU A 160 0.32 10.53 -0.45
CA LEU A 160 1.57 9.88 -0.07
C LEU A 160 1.73 8.55 -0.84
N VAL A 161 2.91 8.33 -1.40
CA VAL A 161 3.24 7.11 -2.15
C VAL A 161 4.42 6.41 -1.48
N ARG A 162 4.26 5.13 -1.19
CA ARG A 162 5.36 4.29 -0.70
C ARG A 162 6.29 3.93 -1.87
N ILE A 163 7.57 4.16 -1.70
CA ILE A 163 8.60 3.75 -2.66
C ILE A 163 9.00 2.32 -2.30
N LEU A 164 8.59 1.35 -3.12
CA LEU A 164 9.03 -0.03 -2.96
C LEU A 164 10.44 -0.17 -3.54
N PRO A 165 11.37 -0.86 -2.84
CA PRO A 165 12.67 -1.17 -3.42
C PRO A 165 12.48 -1.99 -4.70
N LEU A 166 13.25 -1.67 -5.74
CA LEU A 166 13.15 -2.25 -7.09
C LEU A 166 13.23 -3.80 -7.15
N GLY A 167 13.63 -4.46 -6.04
CA GLY A 167 13.76 -5.91 -5.94
C GLY A 167 12.51 -6.67 -5.48
N ASP A 168 11.50 -6.00 -4.92
CA ASP A 168 10.40 -6.68 -4.21
C ASP A 168 9.21 -7.03 -5.11
N ARG A 169 9.25 -6.62 -6.38
CA ARG A 169 8.16 -6.88 -7.35
C ARG A 169 8.18 -8.25 -8.00
N SER A 170 9.29 -9.02 -7.90
CA SER A 170 9.51 -10.03 -8.94
C SER A 170 8.97 -11.42 -8.65
N TRP A 171 8.71 -11.81 -7.41
CA TRP A 171 8.29 -13.20 -7.17
C TRP A 171 6.86 -13.34 -6.60
N ARG A 172 6.35 -12.36 -5.84
CA ARG A 172 4.98 -12.42 -5.31
C ARG A 172 3.89 -12.27 -6.36
N ASP A 173 4.18 -11.53 -7.44
CA ASP A 173 3.25 -11.37 -8.58
C ASP A 173 3.28 -12.56 -9.54
N ARG A 174 4.29 -13.46 -9.43
CA ARG A 174 4.44 -14.66 -10.27
C ARG A 174 3.90 -15.92 -9.63
N VAL A 175 3.64 -15.94 -8.34
CA VAL A 175 2.96 -17.07 -7.72
C VAL A 175 1.48 -16.95 -8.07
N PRO A 176 0.93 -17.87 -8.88
CA PRO A 176 -0.51 -17.87 -9.12
C PRO A 176 -1.18 -17.87 -7.77
N GLY A 177 -2.03 -16.85 -7.55
CA GLY A 177 -2.64 -16.64 -6.25
C GLY A 177 -3.27 -17.93 -5.75
N PRO A 178 -3.45 -18.09 -4.43
CA PRO A 178 -3.99 -19.31 -3.82
C PRO A 178 -5.33 -19.76 -4.39
N GLN A 179 -5.93 -18.97 -5.26
CA GLN A 179 -7.15 -19.29 -6.02
C GLN A 179 -6.98 -20.50 -6.95
N VAL A 180 -5.80 -20.69 -7.57
CA VAL A 180 -5.54 -21.85 -8.47
C VAL A 180 -5.32 -23.11 -7.65
N ALA A 181 -4.60 -23.04 -6.54
CA ALA A 181 -4.37 -24.18 -5.66
C ALA A 181 -5.67 -24.67 -4.98
N MET A 182 -6.60 -23.76 -4.66
CA MET A 182 -7.89 -24.11 -4.05
C MET A 182 -8.87 -24.71 -5.05
N GLY A 183 -8.87 -24.24 -6.30
CA GLY A 183 -9.70 -24.83 -7.36
C GLY A 183 -9.35 -26.30 -7.59
N ILE A 184 -8.07 -26.65 -7.59
CA ILE A 184 -7.60 -28.03 -7.76
C ILE A 184 -8.00 -28.89 -6.56
N GLY A 185 -7.91 -28.37 -5.32
CA GLY A 185 -8.30 -29.11 -4.12
C GLY A 185 -9.80 -29.44 -4.06
N VAL A 186 -10.66 -28.49 -4.39
CA VAL A 186 -12.12 -28.68 -4.37
C VAL A 186 -12.55 -29.66 -5.48
N VAL A 187 -11.98 -29.54 -6.67
CA VAL A 187 -12.25 -30.47 -7.77
C VAL A 187 -11.76 -31.89 -7.42
N GLY A 188 -10.62 -32.04 -6.77
CA GLY A 188 -10.09 -33.34 -6.33
C GLY A 188 -11.01 -34.02 -5.30
N VAL A 189 -11.52 -33.28 -4.33
CA VAL A 189 -12.46 -33.81 -3.33
C VAL A 189 -13.79 -34.22 -3.95
N VAL A 190 -14.33 -33.41 -4.86
CA VAL A 190 -15.60 -33.74 -5.55
C VAL A 190 -15.44 -34.96 -6.44
N LEU A 191 -14.34 -35.06 -7.18
CA LEU A 191 -14.07 -36.26 -8.02
C LEU A 191 -13.82 -37.51 -7.19
N GLY A 192 -13.16 -37.40 -6.03
CA GLY A 192 -12.94 -38.51 -5.10
C GLY A 192 -14.25 -39.03 -4.50
N VAL A 193 -15.17 -38.16 -4.13
CA VAL A 193 -16.48 -38.52 -3.62
C VAL A 193 -17.32 -39.22 -4.70
N VAL A 194 -17.34 -38.67 -5.93
CA VAL A 194 -18.05 -39.30 -7.08
C VAL A 194 -17.49 -40.67 -7.40
N ALA A 195 -16.17 -40.87 -7.40
CA ALA A 195 -15.53 -42.14 -7.66
C ALA A 195 -15.87 -43.21 -6.60
N LEU A 196 -16.00 -42.80 -5.33
CA LEU A 196 -16.42 -43.69 -4.23
C LEU A 196 -17.89 -44.14 -4.41
N PHE A 197 -18.77 -43.28 -4.91
CA PHE A 197 -20.18 -43.61 -5.16
C PHE A 197 -20.40 -44.49 -6.40
N VAL A 198 -19.51 -44.44 -7.41
CA VAL A 198 -19.61 -45.27 -8.62
C VAL A 198 -19.02 -46.66 -8.39
N ALA A 199 -18.12 -46.83 -7.40
CA ALA A 199 -17.46 -48.09 -7.06
C ALA A 199 -18.19 -48.94 -6.00
N ALA A 200 -19.23 -48.41 -5.34
CA ALA A 200 -20.09 -49.07 -4.37
C ALA A 200 -21.41 -49.52 -4.99
#